data_ea5ede57ed3ff87b2a74031aff99924a
#
_entry.id   ea5ede57ed3ff87b2a74031aff99924a
#
_cell.length_a   1.000
_cell.length_b   1.000
_cell.length_c   1.000
_cell.angle_alpha   90.00
_cell.angle_beta   90.00
_cell.angle_gamma   90.00
#
_symmetry.space_group_name_H-M   'P 1'
#
loop_
_entity.id
_entity.type
_entity.pdbx_description
1 polymer ?
#
loop_
_entity_poly.entity_id
_entity_poly.type
_entity_poly.pdbx_seq_one_letter_code
_entity_poly.pdbx_strand_id
1 'polypeptide(L)'
;RLATFLGYPSADAFSEDLLAHLHRVQNHYGQLFAEAPSLGAEGSGNLVFTGGDPDPETLETIRTMGFRAPETVDGLIRAWHHGRHRATQSTRAREILTELIPRLLEAMAATADPDAALLRFDEFLKGLPAGVQLFSMFQAQPHLLDLIAEIIGIAPRLARHMSAHPS
;
A
#
# COMPACT_ATOMS: atom_id res chain seq x y z
N ARG A 1 -12.92 -7.52 4.21
CA ARG A 1 -13.39 -8.18 2.96
C ARG A 1 -12.27 -8.96 2.24
N LEU A 2 -11.07 -8.41 2.07
CA LEU A 2 -9.95 -9.12 1.46
C LEU A 2 -9.55 -10.36 2.26
N ALA A 3 -9.46 -10.26 3.58
CA ALA A 3 -9.13 -11.36 4.46
C ALA A 3 -10.17 -12.51 4.34
N THR A 4 -11.45 -12.19 4.39
CA THR A 4 -12.54 -13.14 4.24
C THR A 4 -12.51 -13.80 2.86
N PHE A 5 -12.18 -13.02 1.84
CA PHE A 5 -12.07 -13.51 0.46
C PHE A 5 -10.93 -14.53 0.29
N LEU A 6 -9.83 -14.34 1.01
CA LEU A 6 -8.68 -15.26 1.01
C LEU A 6 -8.83 -16.45 1.98
N GLY A 7 -10.02 -16.60 2.59
CA GLY A 7 -10.33 -17.71 3.49
C GLY A 7 -9.92 -17.51 4.94
N TYR A 8 -9.57 -16.29 5.34
CA TYR A 8 -9.23 -15.98 6.73
C TYR A 8 -10.48 -15.60 7.54
N PRO A 9 -10.55 -16.02 8.83
CA PRO A 9 -11.70 -15.72 9.69
C PRO A 9 -11.82 -14.25 10.06
N SER A 10 -10.71 -13.47 9.99
CA SER A 10 -10.69 -12.05 10.33
C SER A 10 -9.56 -11.33 9.60
N ALA A 11 -9.62 -9.99 9.57
CA ALA A 11 -8.55 -9.15 9.07
C ALA A 11 -7.27 -9.29 9.89
N ASP A 12 -7.40 -9.51 11.21
CA ASP A 12 -6.27 -9.70 12.12
C ASP A 12 -5.53 -11.01 11.81
N ALA A 13 -6.25 -12.10 11.60
CA ALA A 13 -5.68 -13.39 11.21
C ALA A 13 -4.93 -13.30 9.87
N PHE A 14 -5.50 -12.59 8.91
CA PHE A 14 -4.84 -12.30 7.62
C PHE A 14 -3.57 -11.48 7.80
N SER A 15 -3.63 -10.43 8.63
CA SER A 15 -2.48 -9.57 8.90
C SER A 15 -1.34 -10.34 9.58
N GLU A 16 -1.66 -11.19 10.56
CA GLU A 16 -0.66 -12.03 11.24
C GLU A 16 0.00 -13.00 10.29
N ASP A 17 -0.76 -13.67 9.46
CA ASP A 17 -0.24 -14.63 8.49
C ASP A 17 0.59 -13.94 7.41
N LEU A 18 0.14 -12.79 6.93
CA LEU A 18 0.88 -11.96 5.99
C LEU A 18 2.22 -11.51 6.58
N LEU A 19 2.22 -11.00 7.82
CA LEU A 19 3.44 -10.59 8.52
C LEU A 19 4.41 -11.77 8.68
N ALA A 20 3.91 -12.94 9.09
CA ALA A 20 4.72 -14.14 9.22
C ALA A 20 5.31 -14.58 7.87
N HIS A 21 4.54 -14.47 6.80
CA HIS A 21 5.01 -14.79 5.44
C HIS A 21 6.06 -13.78 4.96
N LEU A 22 5.84 -12.50 5.17
CA LEU A 22 6.80 -11.44 4.84
C LEU A 22 8.10 -11.59 5.63
N HIS A 23 8.05 -11.94 6.90
CA HIS A 23 9.26 -12.24 7.70
C HIS A 23 10.04 -13.42 7.16
N ARG A 24 9.36 -14.48 6.71
CA ARG A 24 10.01 -15.62 6.07
C ARG A 24 10.72 -15.22 4.77
N VAL A 25 10.04 -14.46 3.94
CA VAL A 25 10.61 -13.93 2.68
C VAL A 25 11.80 -13.03 2.99
N GLN A 26 11.70 -12.15 3.97
CA GLN A 26 12.78 -11.27 4.40
C GLN A 26 14.03 -12.06 4.84
N ASN A 27 13.84 -13.11 5.64
CA ASN A 27 14.95 -13.94 6.08
C ASN A 27 15.65 -14.67 4.93
N HIS A 28 14.90 -15.09 3.90
CA HIS A 28 15.49 -15.72 2.72
C HIS A 28 16.23 -14.74 1.82
N TYR A 29 15.72 -13.51 1.65
CA TYR A 29 16.31 -12.50 0.77
C TYR A 29 17.34 -11.60 1.45
N GLY A 30 17.29 -11.44 2.79
CA GLY A 30 18.24 -10.63 3.55
C GLY A 30 19.69 -11.12 3.48
N GLN A 31 19.89 -12.38 3.12
CA GLN A 31 21.22 -12.97 2.87
C GLN A 31 21.75 -12.72 1.46
N LEU A 32 20.89 -12.33 0.51
CA LEU A 32 21.23 -12.18 -0.91
C LEU A 32 21.48 -10.72 -1.33
N PHE A 33 20.98 -9.75 -0.57
CA PHE A 33 21.07 -8.33 -0.90
C PHE A 33 21.59 -7.51 0.28
N ALA A 34 22.91 -7.35 0.31
CA ALA A 34 23.58 -6.55 1.35
C ALA A 34 23.42 -5.03 1.17
N GLU A 35 22.88 -4.58 0.04
CA GLU A 35 22.63 -3.16 -0.24
C GLU A 35 21.13 -2.87 -0.19
N ALA A 36 20.72 -2.02 0.74
CA ALA A 36 19.35 -1.52 0.77
C ALA A 36 19.10 -0.67 -0.49
N PRO A 37 18.10 -1.01 -1.33
CA PRO A 37 17.73 -0.14 -2.43
C PRO A 37 17.26 1.20 -1.88
N SER A 38 17.72 2.29 -2.48
CA SER A 38 17.26 3.63 -2.10
C SER A 38 15.76 3.73 -2.39
N LEU A 39 15.01 4.24 -1.42
CA LEU A 39 13.57 4.52 -1.58
C LEU A 39 13.30 5.71 -2.52
N GLY A 40 14.36 6.40 -2.97
CA GLY A 40 14.26 7.47 -3.95
C GLY A 40 13.89 6.90 -5.31
N ALA A 41 12.62 6.94 -5.65
CA ALA A 41 12.16 6.62 -6.98
C ALA A 41 12.64 7.71 -7.96
N GLU A 42 13.49 7.33 -8.90
CA GLU A 42 13.80 8.18 -10.02
C GLU A 42 12.52 8.37 -10.85
N GLY A 43 11.96 9.58 -10.83
CA GLY A 43 10.75 9.90 -11.59
C GLY A 43 9.49 10.15 -10.78
N SER A 44 9.51 9.99 -9.47
CA SER A 44 8.43 10.47 -8.60
C SER A 44 8.54 11.99 -8.46
N GLY A 45 8.00 12.75 -9.37
CA GLY A 45 7.98 14.22 -9.34
C GLY A 45 7.72 14.82 -7.95
N ASN A 46 7.41 16.06 -7.87
CA ASN A 46 7.19 16.73 -6.60
C ASN A 46 5.88 16.26 -5.96
N LEU A 47 5.94 15.34 -4.98
CA LEU A 47 4.78 14.86 -4.22
C LEU A 47 4.71 15.59 -2.88
N VAL A 48 3.78 16.53 -2.75
CA VAL A 48 3.58 17.37 -1.56
C VAL A 48 2.16 17.14 -1.01
N PHE A 49 2.08 16.58 0.18
CA PHE A 49 0.82 16.30 0.88
C PHE A 49 0.62 17.16 2.14
N THR A 50 1.38 18.24 2.25
CA THR A 50 1.29 19.22 3.33
C THR A 50 0.43 20.41 2.91
N GLY A 51 -0.14 21.11 3.88
CA GLY A 51 -1.01 22.26 3.60
C GLY A 51 -2.50 21.93 3.64
N GLY A 52 -3.35 22.93 3.48
CA GLY A 52 -4.80 22.81 3.54
C GLY A 52 -5.44 22.29 2.25
N ASP A 53 -4.89 22.71 1.11
CA ASP A 53 -5.44 22.37 -0.21
C ASP A 53 -4.50 21.44 -0.98
N PRO A 54 -5.04 20.64 -1.92
CA PRO A 54 -4.23 19.83 -2.82
C PRO A 54 -3.28 20.69 -3.67
N ASP A 55 -2.02 20.26 -3.74
CA ASP A 55 -1.03 20.91 -4.59
C ASP A 55 -1.22 20.52 -6.06
N PRO A 56 -1.38 21.48 -6.99
CA PRO A 56 -1.63 21.19 -8.40
C PRO A 56 -0.55 20.35 -9.08
N GLU A 57 0.72 20.56 -8.73
CA GLU A 57 1.84 19.78 -9.28
C GLU A 57 1.80 18.33 -8.79
N THR A 58 1.43 18.15 -7.52
CA THR A 58 1.23 16.81 -6.94
C THR A 58 0.09 16.08 -7.64
N LEU A 59 -1.04 16.74 -7.87
CA LEU A 59 -2.18 16.14 -8.59
C LEU A 59 -1.79 15.74 -10.02
N GLU A 60 -1.03 16.58 -10.72
CA GLU A 60 -0.57 16.26 -12.07
C GLU A 60 0.42 15.09 -12.07
N THR A 61 1.32 15.03 -11.09
CA THR A 61 2.24 13.90 -10.91
C THR A 61 1.47 12.59 -10.72
N ILE A 62 0.46 12.60 -9.83
CA ILE A 62 -0.40 11.44 -9.57
C ILE A 62 -1.15 11.03 -10.85
N ARG A 63 -1.68 11.98 -11.60
CA ARG A 63 -2.35 11.72 -12.89
C ARG A 63 -1.41 11.08 -13.90
N THR A 64 -0.20 11.60 -14.02
CA THR A 64 0.85 11.08 -14.92
C THR A 64 1.27 9.66 -14.56
N MET A 65 1.21 9.30 -13.28
CA MET A 65 1.47 7.94 -12.81
C MET A 65 0.40 6.92 -13.26
N GLY A 66 -0.79 7.36 -13.64
CA GLY A 66 -1.87 6.52 -14.15
C GLY A 66 -3.15 6.50 -13.30
N PHE A 67 -3.23 7.31 -12.26
CA PHE A 67 -4.45 7.45 -11.45
C PHE A 67 -5.46 8.37 -12.14
N ARG A 68 -6.72 7.95 -12.15
CA ARG A 68 -7.82 8.68 -12.80
C ARG A 68 -8.41 9.76 -11.91
N ALA A 69 -8.36 9.57 -10.60
CA ALA A 69 -8.91 10.47 -9.60
C ALA A 69 -7.80 10.94 -8.63
N PRO A 70 -6.88 11.82 -9.07
CA PRO A 70 -5.76 12.28 -8.26
C PRO A 70 -6.20 12.98 -6.97
N GLU A 71 -7.33 13.66 -6.97
CA GLU A 71 -7.91 14.32 -5.79
C GLU A 71 -8.30 13.28 -4.71
N THR A 72 -8.82 12.14 -5.11
CA THR A 72 -9.14 11.02 -4.20
C THR A 72 -7.87 10.44 -3.61
N VAL A 73 -6.83 10.25 -4.41
CA VAL A 73 -5.51 9.77 -3.96
C VAL A 73 -4.92 10.72 -2.94
N ASP A 74 -4.88 12.01 -3.24
CA ASP A 74 -4.41 13.06 -2.32
C ASP A 74 -5.18 13.03 -1.00
N GLY A 75 -6.51 12.96 -1.07
CA GLY A 75 -7.38 12.90 0.11
C GLY A 75 -7.12 11.67 0.99
N LEU A 76 -6.89 10.50 0.40
CA LEU A 76 -6.54 9.28 1.14
C LEU A 76 -5.20 9.43 1.87
N ILE A 77 -4.18 9.91 1.19
CA ILE A 77 -2.85 10.09 1.77
C ILE A 77 -2.88 11.10 2.91
N ARG A 78 -3.58 12.21 2.74
CA ARG A 78 -3.77 13.21 3.82
C ARG A 78 -4.50 12.61 5.02
N ALA A 79 -5.54 11.80 4.78
CA ALA A 79 -6.26 11.13 5.86
C ALA A 79 -5.35 10.17 6.65
N TRP A 80 -4.42 9.48 5.98
CA TRP A 80 -3.42 8.65 6.66
C TRP A 80 -2.48 9.50 7.51
N HIS A 81 -2.01 10.64 7.01
CA HIS A 81 -1.17 11.58 7.77
C HIS A 81 -1.89 12.15 9.00
N HIS A 82 -3.20 12.29 8.95
CA HIS A 82 -4.01 12.72 10.10
C HIS A 82 -4.34 11.58 11.08
N GLY A 83 -3.85 10.37 10.83
CA GLY A 83 -4.06 9.24 11.73
C GLY A 83 -5.47 8.65 11.70
N ARG A 84 -6.14 8.70 10.55
CA ARG A 84 -7.50 8.19 10.36
C ARG A 84 -7.65 6.71 10.73
N HIS A 85 -6.63 5.91 10.45
CA HIS A 85 -6.61 4.49 10.78
C HIS A 85 -5.69 4.21 11.97
N ARG A 86 -5.98 3.16 12.73
CA ARG A 86 -5.11 2.72 13.84
C ARG A 86 -3.67 2.51 13.40
N ALA A 87 -3.49 1.98 12.20
CA ALA A 87 -2.18 1.75 11.60
C ALA A 87 -1.34 3.03 11.45
N THR A 88 -1.97 4.19 11.34
CA THR A 88 -1.31 5.49 11.10
C THR A 88 -1.41 6.45 12.30
N GLN A 89 -1.87 5.98 13.46
CA GLN A 89 -2.03 6.85 14.64
C GLN A 89 -0.70 7.25 15.29
N SER A 90 0.29 6.36 15.30
CA SER A 90 1.59 6.70 15.86
C SER A 90 2.40 7.61 14.94
N THR A 91 3.15 8.54 15.52
CA THR A 91 4.05 9.42 14.77
C THR A 91 5.04 8.63 13.94
N ARG A 92 5.62 7.58 14.53
CA ARG A 92 6.59 6.72 13.84
C ARG A 92 5.99 6.01 12.62
N ALA A 93 4.75 5.51 12.72
CA ALA A 93 4.06 4.91 11.59
C ALA A 93 3.86 5.91 10.44
N ARG A 94 3.47 7.14 10.78
CA ARG A 94 3.29 8.21 9.78
C ARG A 94 4.60 8.63 9.10
N GLU A 95 5.69 8.72 9.86
CA GLU A 95 7.01 9.04 9.31
C GLU A 95 7.44 7.99 8.28
N ILE A 96 7.36 6.71 8.65
CA ILE A 96 7.73 5.61 7.75
C ILE A 96 6.81 5.59 6.53
N LEU A 97 5.50 5.74 6.72
CA LEU A 97 4.53 5.75 5.63
C LEU A 97 4.80 6.91 4.66
N THR A 98 5.16 8.10 5.16
CA THR A 98 5.50 9.26 4.33
C THR A 98 6.66 8.94 3.39
N GLU A 99 7.69 8.25 3.88
CA GLU A 99 8.82 7.83 3.05
C GLU A 99 8.43 6.76 2.02
N LEU A 100 7.43 5.95 2.32
CA LEU A 100 6.96 4.87 1.45
C LEU A 100 6.00 5.35 0.35
N ILE A 101 5.35 6.51 0.50
CA ILE A 101 4.29 6.96 -0.40
C ILE A 101 4.71 6.96 -1.87
N PRO A 102 5.84 7.51 -2.29
CA PRO A 102 6.24 7.48 -3.70
C PRO A 102 6.31 6.05 -4.25
N ARG A 103 6.93 5.16 -3.52
CA ARG A 103 7.08 3.76 -3.91
C ARG A 103 5.75 3.00 -3.90
N LEU A 104 4.90 3.30 -2.92
CA LEU A 104 3.55 2.74 -2.83
C LEU A 104 2.70 3.15 -4.04
N LEU A 105 2.71 4.43 -4.41
CA LEU A 105 1.97 4.92 -5.56
C LEU A 105 2.48 4.29 -6.86
N GLU A 106 3.79 4.11 -7.04
CA GLU A 106 4.36 3.39 -8.18
C GLU A 106 3.87 1.94 -8.25
N ALA A 107 3.89 1.23 -7.12
CA ALA A 107 3.43 -0.14 -7.05
C ALA A 107 1.94 -0.27 -7.39
N MET A 108 1.11 0.64 -6.90
CA MET A 108 -0.33 0.66 -7.21
C MET A 108 -0.58 1.07 -8.67
N ALA A 109 0.21 2.00 -9.21
CA ALA A 109 0.12 2.44 -10.60
C ALA A 109 0.44 1.33 -11.60
N ALA A 110 1.24 0.35 -11.20
CA ALA A 110 1.56 -0.83 -12.02
C ALA A 110 0.41 -1.85 -12.10
N THR A 111 -0.64 -1.71 -11.29
CA THR A 111 -1.81 -2.59 -11.33
C THR A 111 -2.75 -2.24 -12.49
N ALA A 112 -3.66 -3.15 -12.82
CA ALA A 112 -4.65 -2.93 -13.88
C ALA A 112 -5.62 -1.78 -13.61
N ASP A 113 -5.92 -1.50 -12.33
CA ASP A 113 -6.76 -0.38 -11.88
C ASP A 113 -6.12 0.26 -10.64
N PRO A 114 -5.24 1.27 -10.84
CA PRO A 114 -4.52 1.92 -9.75
C PRO A 114 -5.42 2.53 -8.68
N ASP A 115 -6.49 3.20 -9.06
CA ASP A 115 -7.43 3.83 -8.12
C ASP A 115 -8.10 2.79 -7.22
N ALA A 116 -8.59 1.70 -7.81
CA ALA A 116 -9.21 0.61 -7.06
C ALA A 116 -8.19 -0.12 -6.16
N ALA A 117 -6.96 -0.30 -6.63
CA ALA A 117 -5.89 -0.90 -5.84
C ALA A 117 -5.57 -0.05 -4.60
N LEU A 118 -5.48 1.26 -4.75
CA LEU A 118 -5.21 2.16 -3.63
C LEU A 118 -6.37 2.19 -2.62
N LEU A 119 -7.62 2.17 -3.07
CA LEU A 119 -8.79 2.08 -2.18
C LEU A 119 -8.79 0.78 -1.38
N ARG A 120 -8.41 -0.34 -1.99
CA ARG A 120 -8.28 -1.62 -1.27
C ARG A 120 -7.12 -1.61 -0.28
N PHE A 121 -6.05 -0.93 -0.60
CA PHE A 121 -4.95 -0.72 0.33
C PHE A 121 -5.40 0.11 1.54
N ASP A 122 -6.22 1.14 1.33
CA ASP A 122 -6.85 1.90 2.42
C ASP A 122 -7.72 1.00 3.31
N GLU A 123 -8.55 0.15 2.72
CA GLU A 123 -9.34 -0.84 3.47
C GLU A 123 -8.46 -1.84 4.24
N PHE A 124 -7.34 -2.23 3.66
CA PHE A 124 -6.36 -3.08 4.33
C PHE A 124 -5.76 -2.37 5.56
N LEU A 125 -5.34 -1.11 5.41
CA LEU A 125 -4.83 -0.31 6.53
C LEU A 125 -5.86 -0.16 7.66
N LYS A 126 -7.13 -0.01 7.30
CA LYS A 126 -8.23 0.09 8.24
C LYS A 126 -8.37 -1.13 9.16
N GLY A 127 -8.03 -2.31 8.64
CA GLY A 127 -8.05 -3.56 9.39
C GLY A 127 -6.82 -3.80 10.26
N LEU A 128 -5.74 -3.02 10.10
CA LEU A 128 -4.51 -3.22 10.86
C LEU A 128 -4.58 -2.57 12.25
N PRO A 129 -4.23 -3.31 13.32
CA PRO A 129 -4.19 -2.75 14.67
C PRO A 129 -3.03 -1.78 14.89
N ALA A 130 -1.90 -1.98 14.18
CA ALA A 130 -0.71 -1.13 14.22
C ALA A 130 0.04 -1.23 12.89
N GLY A 131 0.62 -0.12 12.43
CA GLY A 131 1.28 -0.04 11.13
C GLY A 131 2.80 -0.04 11.16
N VAL A 132 3.43 0.33 12.28
CA VAL A 132 4.88 0.52 12.37
C VAL A 132 5.65 -0.69 11.87
N GLN A 133 5.28 -1.87 12.30
CA GLN A 133 5.98 -3.10 11.95
C GLN A 133 5.89 -3.41 10.45
N LEU A 134 4.69 -3.32 9.89
CA LEU A 134 4.46 -3.56 8.46
C LEU A 134 5.17 -2.51 7.61
N PHE A 135 5.06 -1.23 7.96
CA PHE A 135 5.70 -0.15 7.23
C PHE A 135 7.23 -0.23 7.31
N SER A 136 7.78 -0.61 8.47
CA SER A 136 9.23 -0.85 8.61
C SER A 136 9.71 -2.00 7.72
N MET A 137 8.91 -3.03 7.54
CA MET A 137 9.21 -4.12 6.62
C MET A 137 9.24 -3.65 5.17
N PHE A 138 8.28 -2.83 4.75
CA PHE A 138 8.26 -2.23 3.42
C PHE A 138 9.44 -1.29 3.18
N GLN A 139 9.85 -0.54 4.22
CA GLN A 139 11.03 0.32 4.16
C GLN A 139 12.32 -0.49 3.97
N ALA A 140 12.44 -1.60 4.68
CA ALA A 140 13.59 -2.50 4.56
C ALA A 140 13.59 -3.28 3.24
N GLN A 141 12.42 -3.62 2.73
CA GLN A 141 12.21 -4.46 1.55
C GLN A 141 11.14 -3.85 0.62
N PRO A 142 11.47 -2.82 -0.18
CA PRO A 142 10.48 -2.12 -1.00
C PRO A 142 9.73 -3.00 -2.00
N HIS A 143 10.32 -4.11 -2.46
CA HIS A 143 9.67 -5.05 -3.36
C HIS A 143 8.43 -5.73 -2.74
N LEU A 144 8.30 -5.73 -1.40
CA LEU A 144 7.09 -6.22 -0.75
C LEU A 144 5.86 -5.36 -1.05
N LEU A 145 6.05 -4.07 -1.38
CA LEU A 145 4.98 -3.22 -1.89
C LEU A 145 4.47 -3.71 -3.25
N ASP A 146 5.36 -4.15 -4.13
CA ASP A 146 4.98 -4.74 -5.42
C ASP A 146 4.17 -6.02 -5.22
N LEU A 147 4.57 -6.86 -4.28
CA LEU A 147 3.85 -8.09 -3.94
C LEU A 147 2.45 -7.79 -3.39
N ILE A 148 2.32 -6.85 -2.48
CA ILE A 148 1.02 -6.41 -1.94
C ILE A 148 0.13 -5.85 -3.06
N ALA A 149 0.68 -5.02 -3.93
CA ALA A 149 -0.05 -4.46 -5.07
C ALA A 149 -0.54 -5.55 -6.01
N GLU A 150 0.27 -6.55 -6.28
CA GLU A 150 -0.10 -7.70 -7.10
C GLU A 150 -1.25 -8.49 -6.47
N ILE A 151 -1.16 -8.82 -5.19
CA ILE A 151 -2.23 -9.52 -4.45
C ILE A 151 -3.54 -8.71 -4.49
N ILE A 152 -3.47 -7.43 -4.21
CA ILE A 152 -4.62 -6.53 -4.23
C ILE A 152 -5.22 -6.42 -5.64
N GLY A 153 -4.38 -6.39 -6.66
CA GLY A 153 -4.80 -6.30 -8.07
C GLY A 153 -5.48 -7.57 -8.59
N ILE A 154 -5.09 -8.74 -8.10
CA ILE A 154 -5.65 -10.03 -8.52
C ILE A 154 -7.00 -10.31 -7.85
N ALA A 155 -7.18 -9.89 -6.61
CA ALA A 155 -8.37 -10.20 -5.81
C ALA A 155 -9.71 -9.93 -6.53
N PRO A 156 -9.92 -8.83 -7.29
CA PRO A 156 -11.18 -8.59 -7.99
C PRO A 156 -11.44 -9.53 -9.16
N ARG A 157 -10.35 -9.98 -9.82
CA ARG A 157 -10.48 -10.94 -10.93
C ARG A 157 -10.97 -12.29 -10.42
N LEU A 158 -10.41 -12.74 -9.30
CA LEU A 158 -10.82 -13.97 -8.64
C LEU A 158 -12.27 -13.89 -8.14
N ALA A 159 -12.66 -12.77 -7.50
CA ALA A 159 -14.02 -12.55 -7.03
C ALA A 159 -15.04 -12.61 -8.17
N ARG A 160 -14.75 -11.97 -9.31
CA ARG A 160 -15.61 -12.00 -10.49
C ARG A 160 -15.70 -13.40 -11.10
N HIS A 161 -14.57 -14.11 -11.15
CA HIS A 161 -14.55 -15.48 -11.66
C HIS A 161 -15.39 -16.44 -10.81
N MET A 162 -15.27 -16.34 -9.48
CA MET A 162 -16.05 -17.13 -8.54
C MET A 162 -17.55 -16.79 -8.57
N SER A 163 -17.89 -15.51 -8.80
CA SER A 163 -19.29 -15.07 -8.94
C SER A 163 -19.92 -15.53 -10.25
N ALA A 164 -19.13 -15.66 -11.31
CA ALA A 164 -19.59 -16.11 -12.63
C ALA A 164 -19.74 -17.64 -12.71
N HIS A 165 -19.13 -18.39 -11.82
CA HIS A 165 -19.15 -19.86 -11.78
C HIS A 165 -19.50 -20.36 -10.38
N PRO A 166 -20.74 -20.12 -9.89
CA PRO A 166 -21.21 -20.72 -8.64
C PRO A 166 -21.35 -22.22 -8.85
N SER A 167 -20.60 -22.99 -8.12
CA SER A 167 -20.71 -24.46 -8.13
C SER A 167 -21.88 -24.93 -7.26
#